data_31fbd7f4c0d91f8d1459eab20a033158
#
_entry.id   31fbd7f4c0d91f8d1459eab20a033158
#
_cell.length_a   1.000
_cell.length_b   1.000
_cell.length_c   1.000
_cell.angle_alpha   90.00
_cell.angle_beta   90.00
_cell.angle_gamma   90.00
#
_symmetry.space_group_name_H-M   'P 1'
#
loop_
_entity.id
_entity.type
_entity.pdbx_description
1 polymer ?
#
loop_
_entity_poly.entity_id
_entity_poly.type
_entity_poly.pdbx_seq_one_letter_code
_entity_poly.pdbx_strand_id
1 'polypeptide(L)'
;MKKTTLAIVCLLGCTALSLSAQEAEKKQLHEIKVKFDKVPDGLANYYSGYYYYNGKEIYNMRNYLMYTGNRINALTINPSGSSYAFIDSKKDKNTIDVFSLITKDQQLGKITTNKLFKPLAICYSPNAKFLYVMGSDSKIHIFETRKTREVKSFAINEPATRLDASPNGFFLIASTKDKLQVINLENETVRTTLPLKADFKDVAFSSNSKQMAVLTADGTCDVYDTKTFTVSKHFDAMGIAERCFFHPENKYLAIVTGDQRVAFINLLNEDDRQYVDAKEGGIKYINFSKNVKNDIYLVHNYTRESSLPR
;
A
#
# COMPACT_ATOMS: atom_id res chain seq x y z
N MET A 1 48.99 -22.99 44.73
CA MET A 1 48.84 -23.03 43.26
C MET A 1 47.59 -23.82 42.89
N LYS A 2 46.45 -23.16 42.69
CA LYS A 2 45.21 -23.67 42.04
C LYS A 2 44.12 -22.58 42.20
N LYS A 3 44.14 -21.55 41.39
CA LYS A 3 43.00 -20.60 41.20
C LYS A 3 43.31 -19.73 39.96
N THR A 4 43.26 -20.33 38.76
CA THR A 4 43.28 -19.48 37.52
C THR A 4 42.76 -20.27 36.28
N THR A 5 41.70 -21.09 36.40
CA THR A 5 41.18 -21.79 35.22
C THR A 5 39.65 -21.76 35.14
N LEU A 6 38.96 -20.82 35.78
CA LEU A 6 37.48 -20.80 35.75
C LEU A 6 36.90 -19.53 35.12
N ALA A 7 37.73 -18.61 34.66
CA ALA A 7 37.23 -17.32 34.12
C ALA A 7 37.12 -17.29 32.56
N ILE A 8 37.70 -18.23 31.85
CA ILE A 8 37.75 -18.21 30.36
C ILE A 8 36.59 -18.94 29.71
N VAL A 9 35.95 -19.87 30.42
CA VAL A 9 34.82 -20.67 29.82
C VAL A 9 33.51 -19.92 29.79
N CYS A 10 33.29 -18.93 30.67
CA CYS A 10 32.06 -18.14 30.67
C CYS A 10 32.01 -17.06 29.57
N LEU A 11 33.14 -16.55 29.08
CA LEU A 11 33.14 -15.52 28.01
C LEU A 11 32.92 -16.11 26.60
N LEU A 12 33.32 -17.35 26.37
CA LEU A 12 33.10 -18.04 25.10
C LEU A 12 31.66 -18.58 24.96
N GLY A 13 31.00 -18.85 26.08
CA GLY A 13 29.59 -19.27 26.09
C GLY A 13 28.62 -18.14 25.78
N CYS A 14 28.89 -16.92 26.24
CA CYS A 14 28.03 -15.75 26.00
C CYS A 14 28.14 -15.21 24.57
N THR A 15 29.32 -15.31 23.94
CA THR A 15 29.48 -14.88 22.55
C THR A 15 28.88 -15.88 21.54
N ALA A 16 28.94 -17.19 21.86
CA ALA A 16 28.31 -18.21 21.02
C ALA A 16 26.78 -18.19 21.11
N LEU A 17 26.21 -17.87 22.28
CA LEU A 17 24.76 -17.69 22.45
C LEU A 17 24.23 -16.41 21.79
N SER A 18 25.04 -15.33 21.75
CA SER A 18 24.64 -14.11 21.04
C SER A 18 24.73 -14.26 19.51
N LEU A 19 25.69 -15.03 18.99
CA LEU A 19 25.76 -15.35 17.55
C LEU A 19 24.65 -16.30 17.11
N SER A 20 24.29 -17.31 17.93
CA SER A 20 23.18 -18.22 17.59
C SER A 20 21.81 -17.55 17.70
N ALA A 21 21.63 -16.56 18.57
CA ALA A 21 20.42 -15.77 18.66
C ALA A 21 20.29 -14.75 17.50
N GLN A 22 21.41 -14.24 16.96
CA GLN A 22 21.40 -13.40 15.75
C GLN A 22 21.20 -14.20 14.46
N GLU A 23 21.62 -15.46 14.39
CA GLU A 23 21.35 -16.35 13.24
C GLU A 23 19.91 -16.87 13.22
N ALA A 24 19.22 -16.92 14.35
CA ALA A 24 17.83 -17.39 14.44
C ALA A 24 16.80 -16.36 13.96
N GLU A 25 17.18 -15.11 13.67
CA GLU A 25 16.33 -14.07 13.09
C GLU A 25 16.52 -13.86 11.57
N LYS A 26 17.13 -14.80 10.86
CA LYS A 26 17.10 -14.73 9.39
C LYS A 26 15.65 -14.91 8.92
N LYS A 27 15.03 -13.76 8.59
CA LYS A 27 13.69 -13.69 8.00
C LYS A 27 13.62 -14.60 6.80
N GLN A 28 12.70 -15.57 6.85
CA GLN A 28 12.48 -16.47 5.75
C GLN A 28 11.73 -15.71 4.65
N LEU A 29 12.43 -15.44 3.54
CA LEU A 29 11.89 -14.78 2.37
C LEU A 29 11.19 -15.83 1.51
N HIS A 30 9.85 -15.71 1.39
CA HIS A 30 9.10 -16.51 0.45
C HIS A 30 8.85 -15.69 -0.83
N GLU A 31 9.47 -16.09 -1.92
CA GLU A 31 9.17 -15.52 -3.24
C GLU A 31 7.90 -16.17 -3.79
N ILE A 32 6.85 -15.35 -3.94
CA ILE A 32 5.69 -15.75 -4.73
C ILE A 32 5.87 -15.19 -6.12
N LYS A 33 6.23 -16.04 -7.09
CA LYS A 33 6.28 -15.68 -8.49
C LYS A 33 4.86 -15.59 -9.02
N VAL A 34 4.37 -14.36 -9.23
CA VAL A 34 3.11 -14.13 -9.88
C VAL A 34 3.36 -13.69 -11.30
N LYS A 35 2.83 -14.47 -12.23
CA LYS A 35 2.83 -14.12 -13.63
C LYS A 35 1.62 -13.28 -13.94
N PHE A 36 1.83 -12.00 -14.24
CA PHE A 36 0.79 -11.18 -14.83
C PHE A 36 0.74 -11.45 -16.34
N ASP A 37 -0.42 -11.81 -16.86
CA ASP A 37 -0.58 -11.96 -18.31
C ASP A 37 -0.53 -10.59 -19.02
N LYS A 38 -0.82 -9.52 -18.28
CA LYS A 38 -0.75 -8.12 -18.73
C LYS A 38 -0.11 -7.26 -17.64
N VAL A 39 0.58 -6.19 -18.04
CA VAL A 39 1.11 -5.20 -17.07
C VAL A 39 -0.05 -4.52 -16.36
N PRO A 40 -0.15 -4.53 -15.04
CA PRO A 40 -1.21 -3.85 -14.32
C PRO A 40 -1.15 -2.32 -14.49
N ASP A 41 -2.31 -1.68 -14.74
CA ASP A 41 -2.46 -0.22 -14.65
C ASP A 41 -2.51 0.22 -13.20
N GLY A 42 -3.02 -0.63 -12.32
CA GLY A 42 -3.03 -0.40 -10.88
C GLY A 42 -3.33 -1.66 -10.08
N LEU A 43 -2.99 -1.60 -8.81
CA LEU A 43 -3.09 -2.71 -7.89
C LEU A 43 -3.69 -2.24 -6.57
N ALA A 44 -4.64 -3.00 -6.04
CA ALA A 44 -5.17 -2.85 -4.70
C ALA A 44 -4.88 -4.12 -3.89
N ASN A 45 -4.40 -3.92 -2.69
CA ASN A 45 -4.06 -5.00 -1.78
C ASN A 45 -5.02 -5.07 -0.60
N TYR A 46 -5.10 -6.23 -0.02
CA TYR A 46 -5.72 -6.47 1.25
C TYR A 46 -4.86 -7.46 2.04
N TYR A 47 -5.24 -7.69 3.26
CA TYR A 47 -4.57 -8.49 4.26
C TYR A 47 -3.92 -9.82 3.81
N SER A 48 -4.56 -10.56 2.89
CA SER A 48 -4.11 -11.89 2.44
C SER A 48 -3.90 -11.99 0.93
N GLY A 49 -3.91 -10.86 0.21
CA GLY A 49 -3.74 -10.91 -1.23
C GLY A 49 -3.86 -9.54 -1.91
N TYR A 50 -3.99 -9.57 -3.21
CA TYR A 50 -4.17 -8.38 -4.03
C TYR A 50 -5.06 -8.66 -5.22
N TYR A 51 -5.60 -7.58 -5.79
CA TYR A 51 -6.27 -7.52 -7.07
C TYR A 51 -5.59 -6.47 -7.93
N TYR A 52 -5.58 -6.69 -9.21
CA TYR A 52 -5.06 -5.72 -10.15
C TYR A 52 -6.03 -5.51 -11.30
N TYR A 53 -5.90 -4.37 -11.97
CA TYR A 53 -6.67 -4.09 -13.18
C TYR A 53 -5.75 -3.70 -14.33
N ASN A 54 -6.23 -3.97 -15.54
CA ASN A 54 -5.60 -3.56 -16.79
C ASN A 54 -6.70 -3.14 -17.76
N GLY A 55 -6.71 -1.86 -18.14
CA GLY A 55 -7.74 -1.31 -19.03
C GLY A 55 -9.14 -1.48 -18.47
N LYS A 56 -9.88 -2.45 -18.98
CA LYS A 56 -11.27 -2.74 -18.61
C LYS A 56 -11.47 -3.97 -17.72
N GLU A 57 -10.41 -4.66 -17.39
CA GLU A 57 -10.46 -5.98 -16.74
C GLU A 57 -9.86 -5.91 -15.33
N ILE A 58 -10.47 -6.61 -14.39
CA ILE A 58 -9.99 -6.80 -13.02
C ILE A 58 -9.66 -8.26 -12.80
N TYR A 59 -8.49 -8.54 -12.22
CA TYR A 59 -7.97 -9.87 -11.95
C TYR A 59 -7.61 -10.03 -10.48
N ASN A 60 -7.72 -11.26 -9.97
CA ASN A 60 -7.17 -11.59 -8.65
C ASN A 60 -5.69 -12.01 -8.74
N MET A 61 -5.07 -12.25 -7.59
CA MET A 61 -3.66 -12.67 -7.47
C MET A 61 -3.31 -13.98 -8.22
N ARG A 62 -4.31 -14.77 -8.64
CA ARG A 62 -4.12 -16.00 -9.42
C ARG A 62 -4.40 -15.80 -10.91
N ASN A 63 -4.48 -14.55 -11.37
CA ASN A 63 -4.83 -14.16 -12.74
C ASN A 63 -6.23 -14.62 -13.19
N TYR A 64 -7.13 -14.92 -12.26
CA TYR A 64 -8.52 -15.16 -12.64
C TYR A 64 -9.22 -13.83 -12.91
N LEU A 65 -9.87 -13.76 -14.07
CA LEU A 65 -10.72 -12.64 -14.44
C LEU A 65 -11.90 -12.55 -13.48
N MET A 66 -12.02 -11.42 -12.80
CA MET A 66 -13.06 -11.13 -11.83
C MET A 66 -14.15 -10.23 -12.38
N TYR A 67 -13.79 -9.32 -13.28
CA TYR A 67 -14.71 -8.36 -13.86
C TYR A 67 -14.20 -7.83 -15.19
N THR A 68 -15.14 -7.54 -16.11
CA THR A 68 -14.87 -6.80 -17.34
C THR A 68 -15.85 -5.62 -17.43
N GLY A 69 -15.32 -4.41 -17.44
CA GLY A 69 -16.07 -3.15 -17.50
C GLY A 69 -15.80 -2.36 -18.78
N ASN A 70 -15.90 -1.04 -18.67
CA ASN A 70 -15.60 -0.12 -19.76
C ASN A 70 -14.15 0.39 -19.68
N ARG A 71 -13.78 1.04 -18.58
CA ARG A 71 -12.44 1.51 -18.27
C ARG A 71 -12.29 1.64 -16.76
N ILE A 72 -11.46 0.82 -16.18
CA ILE A 72 -11.18 0.87 -14.75
C ILE A 72 -10.11 1.93 -14.48
N ASN A 73 -10.41 2.91 -13.64
CA ASN A 73 -9.49 4.01 -13.31
C ASN A 73 -8.96 3.94 -11.87
N ALA A 74 -9.69 3.28 -10.98
CA ALA A 74 -9.26 3.07 -9.60
C ALA A 74 -9.90 1.79 -9.05
N LEU A 75 -9.19 1.13 -8.15
CA LEU A 75 -9.61 -0.09 -7.48
C LEU A 75 -9.21 -0.02 -6.01
N THR A 76 -10.11 -0.40 -5.12
CA THR A 76 -9.85 -0.50 -3.68
C THR A 76 -10.49 -1.76 -3.12
N ILE A 77 -9.89 -2.32 -2.08
CA ILE A 77 -10.39 -3.54 -1.42
C ILE A 77 -10.79 -3.19 0.00
N ASN A 78 -11.92 -3.73 0.41
CA ASN A 78 -12.39 -3.64 1.77
C ASN A 78 -11.37 -4.26 2.74
N PRO A 79 -10.96 -3.58 3.81
CA PRO A 79 -9.97 -4.09 4.76
C PRO A 79 -10.32 -5.44 5.38
N SER A 80 -11.60 -5.81 5.44
CA SER A 80 -12.02 -7.15 5.88
C SER A 80 -11.84 -8.24 4.82
N GLY A 81 -11.48 -7.88 3.57
CA GLY A 81 -11.41 -8.83 2.47
C GLY A 81 -12.76 -9.37 1.99
N SER A 82 -13.85 -8.69 2.31
CA SER A 82 -15.22 -9.14 1.95
C SER A 82 -15.72 -8.60 0.62
N SER A 83 -15.20 -7.47 0.17
CA SER A 83 -15.62 -6.80 -1.06
C SER A 83 -14.51 -5.95 -1.68
N TYR A 84 -14.69 -5.60 -2.94
CA TYR A 84 -13.86 -4.62 -3.64
C TYR A 84 -14.76 -3.59 -4.32
N ALA A 85 -14.22 -2.39 -4.51
CA ALA A 85 -14.90 -1.31 -5.23
C ALA A 85 -13.96 -0.73 -6.28
N PHE A 86 -14.51 -0.28 -7.39
CA PHE A 86 -13.74 0.30 -8.48
C PHE A 86 -14.54 1.39 -9.22
N ILE A 87 -13.83 2.30 -9.85
CA ILE A 87 -14.41 3.30 -10.75
C ILE A 87 -14.40 2.72 -12.16
N ASP A 88 -15.60 2.52 -12.73
CA ASP A 88 -15.77 2.18 -14.13
C ASP A 88 -16.24 3.41 -14.91
N SER A 89 -15.40 3.89 -15.82
CA SER A 89 -15.66 5.10 -16.61
C SER A 89 -16.12 4.78 -18.01
N LYS A 90 -17.32 5.24 -18.37
CA LYS A 90 -17.87 5.27 -19.72
C LYS A 90 -18.02 6.73 -20.18
N LYS A 91 -18.05 6.98 -21.50
CA LYS A 91 -18.00 8.31 -22.10
C LYS A 91 -18.88 9.37 -21.40
N ASP A 92 -20.06 9.00 -20.92
CA ASP A 92 -20.99 9.92 -20.26
C ASP A 92 -21.52 9.40 -18.92
N LYS A 93 -20.90 8.36 -18.38
CA LYS A 93 -21.29 7.71 -17.13
C LYS A 93 -20.08 7.23 -16.36
N ASN A 94 -19.93 7.74 -15.15
CA ASN A 94 -18.99 7.18 -14.21
C ASN A 94 -19.77 6.46 -13.12
N THR A 95 -19.42 5.19 -12.88
CA THR A 95 -20.00 4.41 -11.81
C THR A 95 -18.92 3.94 -10.85
N ILE A 96 -19.30 3.78 -9.60
CA ILE A 96 -18.49 3.08 -8.62
C ILE A 96 -19.25 1.81 -8.33
N ASP A 97 -18.68 0.70 -8.73
CA ASP A 97 -19.27 -0.62 -8.58
C ASP A 97 -18.64 -1.35 -7.40
N VAL A 98 -19.46 -2.00 -6.59
CA VAL A 98 -19.04 -2.74 -5.39
C VAL A 98 -19.42 -4.21 -5.58
N PHE A 99 -18.42 -5.09 -5.48
CA PHE A 99 -18.59 -6.53 -5.65
C PHE A 99 -18.13 -7.32 -4.44
N SER A 100 -18.73 -8.47 -4.23
CA SER A 100 -18.32 -9.43 -3.21
C SER A 100 -17.01 -10.12 -3.59
N LEU A 101 -16.12 -10.31 -2.59
CA LEU A 101 -14.97 -11.21 -2.70
C LEU A 101 -15.29 -12.63 -2.23
N ILE A 102 -16.40 -12.79 -1.51
CA ILE A 102 -16.83 -14.07 -0.95
C ILE A 102 -17.66 -14.85 -1.98
N THR A 103 -18.59 -14.17 -2.64
CA THR A 103 -19.46 -14.77 -3.65
C THR A 103 -19.07 -14.24 -5.02
N LYS A 104 -18.67 -15.14 -5.91
CA LYS A 104 -18.26 -14.79 -7.28
C LYS A 104 -19.39 -14.06 -8.01
N ASP A 105 -19.01 -13.02 -8.76
CA ASP A 105 -19.89 -12.23 -9.63
C ASP A 105 -21.09 -11.54 -8.92
N GLN A 106 -21.10 -11.52 -7.58
CA GLN A 106 -22.15 -10.85 -6.82
C GLN A 106 -21.87 -9.36 -6.72
N GLN A 107 -22.62 -8.55 -7.42
CA GLN A 107 -22.66 -7.10 -7.23
C GLN A 107 -23.40 -6.78 -5.93
N LEU A 108 -22.72 -6.10 -5.01
CA LEU A 108 -23.28 -5.66 -3.72
C LEU A 108 -23.91 -4.28 -3.80
N GLY A 109 -23.45 -3.48 -4.78
CA GLY A 109 -23.97 -2.13 -4.96
C GLY A 109 -23.39 -1.41 -6.15
N LYS A 110 -24.06 -0.32 -6.52
CA LYS A 110 -23.65 0.58 -7.61
C LYS A 110 -23.98 2.01 -7.25
N ILE A 111 -22.99 2.88 -7.35
CA ILE A 111 -23.12 4.31 -7.16
C ILE A 111 -22.98 4.96 -8.53
N THR A 112 -23.98 5.74 -8.92
CA THR A 112 -23.96 6.48 -10.18
C THR A 112 -23.82 7.97 -9.88
N THR A 113 -22.70 8.57 -10.27
CA THR A 113 -22.37 9.98 -9.95
C THR A 113 -22.78 10.95 -11.05
N ASN A 114 -22.98 10.47 -12.24
CA ASN A 114 -23.43 11.09 -13.49
C ASN A 114 -23.11 12.59 -13.66
N LYS A 115 -24.06 13.47 -13.31
CA LYS A 115 -23.97 14.92 -13.58
C LYS A 115 -23.43 15.74 -12.40
N LEU A 116 -23.34 15.12 -11.22
CA LEU A 116 -22.97 15.85 -9.99
C LEU A 116 -21.46 16.05 -9.92
N PHE A 117 -20.70 14.97 -10.12
CA PHE A 117 -19.25 15.01 -10.13
C PHE A 117 -18.68 13.79 -10.87
N LYS A 118 -17.43 13.89 -11.30
CA LYS A 118 -16.65 12.74 -11.79
C LYS A 118 -15.83 12.18 -10.63
N PRO A 119 -15.94 10.87 -10.30
CA PRO A 119 -15.10 10.25 -9.31
C PRO A 119 -13.65 10.14 -9.84
N LEU A 120 -12.68 10.56 -9.04
CA LEU A 120 -11.26 10.59 -9.38
C LEU A 120 -10.47 9.52 -8.63
N ALA A 121 -10.77 9.33 -7.34
CA ALA A 121 -10.13 8.34 -6.49
C ALA A 121 -11.13 7.78 -5.48
N ILE A 122 -10.83 6.58 -4.99
CA ILE A 122 -11.65 5.88 -3.99
C ILE A 122 -10.77 5.16 -2.98
N CYS A 123 -11.20 5.11 -1.72
CA CYS A 123 -10.67 4.18 -0.75
C CYS A 123 -11.74 3.79 0.30
N TYR A 124 -11.61 2.59 0.87
CA TYR A 124 -12.45 2.18 2.00
C TYR A 124 -11.98 2.82 3.30
N SER A 125 -12.95 3.10 4.18
CA SER A 125 -12.62 3.37 5.59
C SER A 125 -12.04 2.12 6.26
N PRO A 126 -11.13 2.25 7.26
CA PRO A 126 -10.50 1.11 7.92
C PRO A 126 -11.49 0.15 8.58
N ASN A 127 -12.66 0.65 9.01
CA ASN A 127 -13.73 -0.16 9.58
C ASN A 127 -14.69 -0.76 8.54
N ALA A 128 -14.38 -0.59 7.24
CA ALA A 128 -15.13 -1.12 6.12
C ALA A 128 -16.59 -0.61 5.98
N LYS A 129 -17.02 0.36 6.78
CA LYS A 129 -18.40 0.87 6.76
C LYS A 129 -18.63 1.90 5.68
N PHE A 130 -17.59 2.63 5.29
CA PHE A 130 -17.68 3.73 4.36
C PHE A 130 -16.72 3.57 3.18
N LEU A 131 -17.12 4.13 2.07
CA LEU A 131 -16.29 4.36 0.90
C LEU A 131 -16.10 5.87 0.75
N TYR A 132 -14.86 6.33 0.78
CA TYR A 132 -14.48 7.70 0.49
C TYR A 132 -14.24 7.85 -1.01
N VAL A 133 -14.85 8.85 -1.59
CA VAL A 133 -14.79 9.13 -3.04
C VAL A 133 -14.35 10.56 -3.24
N MET A 134 -13.24 10.76 -3.91
CA MET A 134 -12.80 12.07 -4.37
C MET A 134 -13.58 12.47 -5.63
N GLY A 135 -14.31 13.57 -5.55
CA GLY A 135 -15.02 14.15 -6.66
C GLY A 135 -14.19 15.19 -7.41
N SER A 136 -14.49 15.38 -8.70
CA SER A 136 -13.91 16.48 -9.49
C SER A 136 -14.40 17.88 -9.05
N ASP A 137 -15.36 17.94 -8.17
CA ASP A 137 -15.92 19.14 -7.53
C ASP A 137 -15.13 19.56 -6.26
N SER A 138 -13.94 19.01 -6.03
CA SER A 138 -13.10 19.25 -4.85
C SER A 138 -13.75 18.84 -3.53
N LYS A 139 -14.61 17.82 -3.57
CA LYS A 139 -15.23 17.28 -2.37
C LYS A 139 -14.86 15.83 -2.15
N ILE A 140 -14.77 15.45 -0.88
CA ILE A 140 -14.80 14.07 -0.46
C ILE A 140 -16.25 13.68 -0.19
N HIS A 141 -16.76 12.74 -0.98
CA HIS A 141 -18.10 12.16 -0.79
C HIS A 141 -17.97 10.85 0.00
N ILE A 142 -18.81 10.69 1.01
CA ILE A 142 -18.79 9.52 1.90
C ILE A 142 -20.05 8.70 1.65
N PHE A 143 -19.85 7.48 1.17
CA PHE A 143 -20.95 6.53 0.91
C PHE A 143 -20.95 5.42 1.95
N GLU A 144 -22.12 5.07 2.45
CA GLU A 144 -22.31 3.86 3.26
C GLU A 144 -22.17 2.64 2.34
N THR A 145 -21.19 1.77 2.63
CA THR A 145 -20.82 0.66 1.74
C THR A 145 -21.98 -0.29 1.45
N ARG A 146 -22.78 -0.63 2.48
CA ARG A 146 -23.89 -1.60 2.34
C ARG A 146 -25.08 -1.06 1.57
N LYS A 147 -25.36 0.23 1.68
CA LYS A 147 -26.53 0.88 1.06
C LYS A 147 -26.18 1.66 -0.19
N THR A 148 -24.87 1.84 -0.46
CA THR A 148 -24.35 2.67 -1.57
C THR A 148 -24.97 4.06 -1.63
N ARG A 149 -25.37 4.58 -0.44
CA ARG A 149 -25.99 5.89 -0.27
C ARG A 149 -24.96 6.87 0.25
N GLU A 150 -24.91 8.03 -0.36
CA GLU A 150 -24.14 9.15 0.18
C GLU A 150 -24.72 9.58 1.53
N VAL A 151 -23.88 9.62 2.56
CA VAL A 151 -24.26 10.03 3.90
C VAL A 151 -23.87 11.47 4.15
N LYS A 152 -22.77 11.93 3.53
CA LYS A 152 -22.32 13.32 3.58
C LYS A 152 -21.19 13.56 2.58
N SER A 153 -20.88 14.85 2.39
CA SER A 153 -19.68 15.31 1.68
C SER A 153 -19.14 16.58 2.31
N PHE A 154 -17.85 16.83 2.12
CA PHE A 154 -17.18 18.05 2.56
C PHE A 154 -16.12 18.48 1.55
N ALA A 155 -15.86 19.78 1.50
CA ALA A 155 -14.89 20.35 0.56
C ALA A 155 -13.45 20.19 1.08
N ILE A 156 -12.52 20.00 0.14
CA ILE A 156 -11.08 20.10 0.35
C ILE A 156 -10.51 21.17 -0.58
N ASN A 157 -9.22 21.50 -0.44
CA ASN A 157 -8.65 22.63 -1.16
C ASN A 157 -8.63 22.45 -2.69
N GLU A 158 -8.42 21.20 -3.14
CA GLU A 158 -8.36 20.86 -4.56
C GLU A 158 -8.58 19.36 -4.79
N PRO A 159 -8.97 18.95 -6.00
CA PRO A 159 -9.14 17.52 -6.32
C PRO A 159 -7.82 16.76 -6.25
N ALA A 160 -7.90 15.52 -5.81
CA ALA A 160 -6.78 14.58 -5.71
C ALA A 160 -6.99 13.38 -6.62
N THR A 161 -5.90 12.72 -6.99
CA THR A 161 -5.91 11.54 -7.85
C THR A 161 -5.78 10.23 -7.08
N ARG A 162 -5.48 10.32 -5.77
CA ARG A 162 -5.40 9.16 -4.88
C ARG A 162 -5.90 9.51 -3.49
N LEU A 163 -6.49 8.51 -2.83
CA LEU A 163 -6.94 8.57 -1.45
C LEU A 163 -6.37 7.40 -0.65
N ASP A 164 -5.85 7.69 0.54
CA ASP A 164 -5.34 6.68 1.47
C ASP A 164 -5.81 7.00 2.90
N ALA A 165 -6.49 6.06 3.55
CA ALA A 165 -6.96 6.23 4.92
C ALA A 165 -5.96 5.68 5.94
N SER A 166 -5.74 6.41 7.04
CA SER A 166 -4.93 5.89 8.15
C SER A 166 -5.62 4.70 8.83
N PRO A 167 -4.89 3.67 9.30
CA PRO A 167 -5.49 2.47 9.91
C PRO A 167 -6.42 2.75 11.11
N ASN A 168 -6.15 3.81 11.87
CA ASN A 168 -7.03 4.23 12.98
C ASN A 168 -8.28 5.01 12.54
N GLY A 169 -8.38 5.38 11.26
CA GLY A 169 -9.52 6.12 10.71
C GLY A 169 -9.59 7.61 11.05
N PHE A 170 -8.52 8.19 11.63
CA PHE A 170 -8.52 9.62 11.96
C PHE A 170 -8.12 10.52 10.80
N PHE A 171 -7.32 9.99 9.87
CA PHE A 171 -6.81 10.77 8.74
C PHE A 171 -7.14 10.14 7.41
N LEU A 172 -7.40 11.00 6.43
CA LEU A 172 -7.46 10.68 5.03
C LEU A 172 -6.42 11.53 4.31
N ILE A 173 -5.59 10.90 3.50
CA ILE A 173 -4.62 11.59 2.64
C ILE A 173 -5.21 11.69 1.25
N ALA A 174 -5.30 12.91 0.75
CA ALA A 174 -5.67 13.19 -0.64
C ALA A 174 -4.42 13.67 -1.38
N SER A 175 -3.89 12.81 -2.27
CA SER A 175 -2.62 13.03 -2.95
C SER A 175 -2.82 13.59 -4.35
N THR A 176 -2.10 14.66 -4.67
CA THR A 176 -1.86 15.17 -6.02
C THR A 176 -0.45 14.78 -6.47
N LYS A 177 -0.02 15.29 -7.62
CA LYS A 177 1.32 15.06 -8.15
C LYS A 177 2.42 15.63 -7.24
N ASP A 178 2.19 16.79 -6.65
CA ASP A 178 3.18 17.66 -6.01
C ASP A 178 2.90 17.95 -4.52
N LYS A 179 1.80 17.44 -3.96
CA LYS A 179 1.44 17.65 -2.54
C LYS A 179 0.47 16.63 -2.00
N LEU A 180 0.40 16.57 -0.67
CA LEU A 180 -0.56 15.78 0.07
C LEU A 180 -1.42 16.69 0.93
N GLN A 181 -2.73 16.58 0.82
CA GLN A 181 -3.67 17.20 1.76
C GLN A 181 -3.98 16.18 2.85
N VAL A 182 -3.65 16.51 4.09
CA VAL A 182 -3.96 15.72 5.26
C VAL A 182 -5.31 16.17 5.81
N ILE A 183 -6.29 15.31 5.75
CA ILE A 183 -7.66 15.59 6.18
C ILE A 183 -7.88 14.93 7.52
N ASN A 184 -8.35 15.70 8.51
CA ASN A 184 -8.88 15.17 9.76
C ASN A 184 -10.32 14.73 9.54
N LEU A 185 -10.60 13.44 9.70
CA LEU A 185 -11.94 12.86 9.46
C LEU A 185 -12.93 13.11 10.61
N GLU A 186 -12.45 13.54 11.79
CA GLU A 186 -13.32 13.87 12.92
C GLU A 186 -14.08 15.18 12.69
N ASN A 187 -13.36 16.21 12.22
CA ASN A 187 -13.94 17.53 11.96
C ASN A 187 -14.06 17.84 10.45
N GLU A 188 -13.66 16.92 9.56
CA GLU A 188 -13.81 17.00 8.10
C GLU A 188 -13.13 18.21 7.47
N THR A 189 -11.98 18.56 8.00
CA THR A 189 -11.18 19.69 7.53
C THR A 189 -9.81 19.27 7.06
N VAL A 190 -9.25 20.02 6.12
CA VAL A 190 -7.83 19.91 5.77
C VAL A 190 -7.00 20.43 6.95
N ARG A 191 -6.31 19.52 7.64
CA ARG A 191 -5.45 19.85 8.79
C ARG A 191 -4.17 20.55 8.35
N THR A 192 -3.55 20.03 7.29
CA THR A 192 -2.32 20.59 6.72
C THR A 192 -2.15 20.13 5.29
N THR A 193 -1.33 20.84 4.54
CA THR A 193 -0.88 20.45 3.20
C THR A 193 0.63 20.29 3.23
N LEU A 194 1.12 19.14 2.80
CA LEU A 194 2.53 18.80 2.75
C LEU A 194 3.00 18.95 1.30
N PRO A 195 3.80 19.97 0.97
CA PRO A 195 4.39 20.11 -0.37
C PRO A 195 5.46 19.04 -0.57
N LEU A 196 5.58 18.51 -1.78
CA LEU A 196 6.59 17.53 -2.16
C LEU A 196 7.67 18.19 -3.01
N LYS A 197 8.90 17.74 -2.86
CA LYS A 197 10.04 18.22 -3.66
C LYS A 197 10.12 17.60 -5.05
N ALA A 198 9.51 16.42 -5.20
CA ALA A 198 9.40 15.67 -6.45
C ALA A 198 8.01 15.03 -6.57
N ASP A 199 7.70 14.48 -7.74
CA ASP A 199 6.40 13.86 -8.03
C ASP A 199 6.07 12.76 -7.01
N PHE A 200 4.85 12.78 -6.49
CA PHE A 200 4.30 11.77 -5.59
C PHE A 200 4.33 10.37 -6.23
N LYS A 201 4.76 9.39 -5.48
CA LYS A 201 4.74 7.97 -5.88
C LYS A 201 3.87 7.12 -4.99
N ASP A 202 4.11 7.14 -3.69
CA ASP A 202 3.36 6.27 -2.77
C ASP A 202 3.29 6.85 -1.37
N VAL A 203 2.28 6.41 -0.61
CA VAL A 203 2.14 6.69 0.81
C VAL A 203 1.76 5.42 1.55
N ALA A 204 2.36 5.21 2.70
CA ALA A 204 2.04 4.10 3.59
C ALA A 204 1.92 4.58 5.02
N PHE A 205 0.96 4.01 5.77
CA PHE A 205 0.85 4.21 7.21
C PHE A 205 1.43 3.02 7.96
N SER A 206 2.07 3.30 9.10
CA SER A 206 2.37 2.27 10.09
C SER A 206 1.08 1.65 10.64
N SER A 207 1.11 0.38 11.05
CA SER A 207 -0.08 -0.34 11.55
C SER A 207 -0.71 0.31 12.78
N ASN A 208 0.10 0.99 13.60
CA ASN A 208 -0.33 1.75 14.77
C ASN A 208 -0.74 3.20 14.42
N SER A 209 -0.69 3.58 13.14
CA SER A 209 -1.00 4.93 12.63
C SER A 209 -0.17 6.07 13.22
N LYS A 210 0.97 5.79 13.85
CA LYS A 210 1.84 6.83 14.43
C LYS A 210 2.81 7.43 13.42
N GLN A 211 3.05 6.74 12.32
CA GLN A 211 3.97 7.14 11.26
C GLN A 211 3.31 7.03 9.89
N MET A 212 3.73 7.91 9.00
CA MET A 212 3.33 7.91 7.59
C MET A 212 4.58 8.09 6.73
N ALA A 213 4.90 7.13 5.89
CA ALA A 213 5.96 7.23 4.90
C ALA A 213 5.40 7.81 3.60
N VAL A 214 6.10 8.76 3.02
CA VAL A 214 5.77 9.39 1.73
C VAL A 214 6.95 9.22 0.80
N LEU A 215 6.71 8.58 -0.33
CA LEU A 215 7.70 8.27 -1.36
C LEU A 215 7.51 9.17 -2.57
N THR A 216 8.60 9.70 -3.09
CA THR A 216 8.63 10.56 -4.27
C THR A 216 9.41 9.93 -5.43
N ALA A 217 9.25 10.47 -6.64
CA ALA A 217 9.78 9.88 -7.88
C ALA A 217 11.30 9.89 -7.98
N ASP A 218 11.96 10.78 -7.24
CA ASP A 218 13.43 10.82 -7.10
C ASP A 218 13.98 9.74 -6.16
N GLY A 219 13.09 8.93 -5.56
CA GLY A 219 13.44 7.87 -4.62
C GLY A 219 13.59 8.32 -3.19
N THR A 220 13.34 9.60 -2.89
CA THR A 220 13.34 10.12 -1.53
C THR A 220 12.12 9.59 -0.76
N CYS A 221 12.33 9.20 0.49
CA CYS A 221 11.26 8.76 1.37
C CYS A 221 11.32 9.49 2.71
N ASP A 222 10.28 10.30 2.97
CA ASP A 222 10.10 11.00 4.25
C ASP A 222 9.13 10.24 5.14
N VAL A 223 9.51 10.00 6.39
CA VAL A 223 8.63 9.44 7.41
C VAL A 223 8.15 10.54 8.34
N TYR A 224 6.87 10.78 8.33
CA TYR A 224 6.20 11.80 9.15
C TYR A 224 5.68 11.19 10.46
N ASP A 225 5.80 11.93 11.56
CA ASP A 225 5.01 11.70 12.77
C ASP A 225 3.56 12.16 12.50
N THR A 226 2.57 11.30 12.68
CA THR A 226 1.17 11.63 12.34
C THR A 226 0.48 12.52 13.37
N LYS A 227 1.07 12.74 14.54
CA LYS A 227 0.56 13.68 15.53
C LYS A 227 0.85 15.12 15.13
N THR A 228 2.04 15.38 14.58
CA THR A 228 2.52 16.72 14.21
C THR A 228 2.55 16.96 12.71
N PHE A 229 2.63 15.92 11.90
CA PHE A 229 2.91 15.93 10.46
C PHE A 229 4.23 16.62 10.12
N THR A 230 5.22 16.45 11.00
CA THR A 230 6.62 16.83 10.76
C THR A 230 7.44 15.61 10.37
N VAL A 231 8.46 15.81 9.54
CA VAL A 231 9.40 14.73 9.15
C VAL A 231 10.18 14.29 10.38
N SER A 232 10.07 13.02 10.72
CA SER A 232 10.80 12.38 11.81
C SER A 232 12.03 11.62 11.30
N LYS A 233 12.00 11.16 10.05
CA LYS A 233 13.09 10.46 9.36
C LYS A 233 13.10 10.81 7.89
N HIS A 234 14.29 10.86 7.32
CA HIS A 234 14.51 11.16 5.91
C HIS A 234 15.45 10.10 5.32
N PHE A 235 15.04 9.52 4.22
CA PHE A 235 15.85 8.56 3.47
C PHE A 235 16.09 9.12 2.08
N ASP A 236 17.37 9.41 1.79
CA ASP A 236 17.80 9.87 0.48
C ASP A 236 17.57 8.84 -0.62
N ALA A 237 17.61 9.34 -1.84
CA ALA A 237 17.32 8.64 -3.07
C ALA A 237 17.81 7.19 -3.08
N MET A 238 16.85 6.28 -3.06
CA MET A 238 17.07 4.83 -3.16
C MET A 238 17.00 4.34 -4.62
N GLY A 239 17.28 5.23 -5.59
CA GLY A 239 17.02 5.02 -7.00
C GLY A 239 15.56 5.31 -7.37
N ILE A 240 15.14 4.89 -8.55
CA ILE A 240 13.74 5.01 -8.96
C ILE A 240 12.89 4.14 -8.04
N ALA A 241 12.14 4.77 -7.14
CA ALA A 241 11.29 4.07 -6.19
C ALA A 241 9.83 4.00 -6.68
N GLU A 242 9.14 2.90 -6.43
CA GLU A 242 7.78 2.67 -6.89
C GLU A 242 6.76 2.57 -5.76
N ARG A 243 7.11 1.92 -4.64
CA ARG A 243 6.20 1.64 -3.53
C ARG A 243 6.93 1.60 -2.20
N CYS A 244 6.19 1.90 -1.13
CA CYS A 244 6.67 1.74 0.24
C CYS A 244 5.66 1.01 1.12
N PHE A 245 6.14 0.25 2.11
CA PHE A 245 5.32 -0.56 2.99
C PHE A 245 5.91 -0.59 4.39
N PHE A 246 5.09 -0.36 5.42
CA PHE A 246 5.51 -0.64 6.79
C PHE A 246 5.38 -2.12 7.11
N HIS A 247 6.37 -2.66 7.82
CA HIS A 247 6.24 -3.95 8.46
C HIS A 247 5.11 -3.90 9.52
N PRO A 248 4.31 -4.96 9.69
CA PRO A 248 3.20 -4.98 10.65
C PRO A 248 3.59 -4.63 12.10
N GLU A 249 4.83 -4.96 12.51
CA GLU A 249 5.37 -4.57 13.82
C GLU A 249 5.99 -3.16 13.85
N ASN A 250 5.92 -2.42 12.72
CA ASN A 250 6.46 -1.06 12.57
C ASN A 250 7.98 -0.93 12.83
N LYS A 251 8.73 -2.01 12.74
CA LYS A 251 10.19 -2.01 12.91
C LYS A 251 10.95 -1.68 11.63
N TYR A 252 10.37 -2.03 10.49
CA TYR A 252 10.98 -1.87 9.18
C TYR A 252 10.07 -1.13 8.22
N LEU A 253 10.69 -0.36 7.35
CA LEU A 253 10.09 0.19 6.14
C LEU A 253 10.69 -0.55 4.94
N ALA A 254 9.86 -1.10 4.09
CA ALA A 254 10.26 -1.71 2.82
C ALA A 254 9.99 -0.73 1.68
N ILE A 255 10.99 -0.47 0.85
CA ILE A 255 10.88 0.37 -0.34
C ILE A 255 11.21 -0.48 -1.57
N VAL A 256 10.27 -0.57 -2.49
CA VAL A 256 10.46 -1.22 -3.79
C VAL A 256 11.08 -0.22 -4.75
N THR A 257 12.23 -0.55 -5.30
CA THR A 257 12.95 0.29 -6.26
C THR A 257 12.80 -0.24 -7.70
N GLY A 258 12.88 0.65 -8.67
CA GLY A 258 12.67 0.31 -10.08
C GLY A 258 13.78 -0.56 -10.70
N ASP A 259 14.89 -0.73 -9.98
CA ASP A 259 16.00 -1.62 -10.32
C ASP A 259 15.79 -3.08 -9.87
N GLN A 260 14.54 -3.45 -9.58
CA GLN A 260 14.14 -4.79 -9.16
C GLN A 260 14.64 -5.19 -7.76
N ARG A 261 14.81 -4.21 -6.89
CA ARG A 261 15.33 -4.38 -5.55
C ARG A 261 14.30 -3.96 -4.49
N VAL A 262 14.35 -4.57 -3.34
CA VAL A 262 13.65 -4.09 -2.13
C VAL A 262 14.69 -3.71 -1.10
N ALA A 263 14.58 -2.48 -0.61
CA ALA A 263 15.33 -2.03 0.55
C ALA A 263 14.47 -2.21 1.80
N PHE A 264 14.97 -2.92 2.79
CA PHE A 264 14.38 -3.02 4.14
C PHE A 264 15.19 -2.14 5.07
N ILE A 265 14.58 -1.10 5.59
CA ILE A 265 15.22 -0.11 6.46
C ILE A 265 14.71 -0.34 7.88
N ASN A 266 15.63 -0.57 8.82
CA ASN A 266 15.29 -0.65 10.23
C ASN A 266 14.99 0.75 10.77
N LEU A 267 13.77 0.99 11.23
CA LEU A 267 13.33 2.29 11.72
C LEU A 267 13.91 2.65 13.11
N LEU A 268 14.49 1.69 13.82
CA LEU A 268 15.18 1.93 15.10
C LEU A 268 16.68 2.17 14.92
N ASN A 269 17.26 1.63 13.84
CA ASN A 269 18.67 1.80 13.49
C ASN A 269 18.76 1.96 11.96
N GLU A 270 18.86 3.19 11.49
CA GLU A 270 18.80 3.52 10.05
C GLU A 270 20.01 3.04 9.25
N ASP A 271 21.13 2.71 9.94
CA ASP A 271 22.31 2.10 9.32
C ASP A 271 22.08 0.60 9.00
N ASP A 272 21.11 -0.05 9.68
CA ASP A 272 20.72 -1.42 9.40
C ASP A 272 19.77 -1.46 8.21
N ARG A 273 20.35 -1.52 7.01
CA ARG A 273 19.64 -1.63 5.74
C ARG A 273 19.96 -2.96 5.08
N GLN A 274 18.91 -3.69 4.71
CA GLN A 274 19.02 -4.94 4.00
C GLN A 274 18.43 -4.78 2.61
N TYR A 275 19.11 -5.32 1.60
CA TYR A 275 18.66 -5.29 0.22
C TYR A 275 18.36 -6.70 -0.26
N VAL A 276 17.23 -6.83 -0.95
CA VAL A 276 16.84 -8.08 -1.60
C VAL A 276 16.65 -7.82 -3.08
N ASP A 277 17.45 -8.48 -3.90
CA ASP A 277 17.34 -8.39 -5.35
C ASP A 277 16.28 -9.39 -5.84
N ALA A 278 15.41 -8.94 -6.73
CA ALA A 278 14.55 -9.84 -7.48
C ALA A 278 15.38 -10.61 -8.50
N LYS A 279 15.27 -11.93 -8.50
CA LYS A 279 16.03 -12.77 -9.44
C LYS A 279 15.54 -12.66 -10.88
N GLU A 280 14.27 -12.36 -11.09
CA GLU A 280 13.64 -12.23 -12.40
C GLU A 280 12.41 -11.31 -12.32
N GLY A 281 12.28 -10.37 -13.24
CA GLY A 281 11.17 -9.43 -13.32
C GLY A 281 11.17 -8.38 -12.19
N GLY A 282 10.36 -7.31 -12.34
CA GLY A 282 10.23 -6.26 -11.33
C GLY A 282 9.35 -6.68 -10.15
N ILE A 283 9.70 -6.26 -8.95
CA ILE A 283 8.84 -6.42 -7.78
C ILE A 283 7.74 -5.36 -7.85
N LYS A 284 6.47 -5.78 -7.81
CA LYS A 284 5.33 -4.87 -7.86
C LYS A 284 4.61 -4.74 -6.52
N TYR A 285 4.84 -5.67 -5.61
CA TYR A 285 4.12 -5.69 -4.34
C TYR A 285 4.86 -6.50 -3.29
N ILE A 286 4.77 -6.05 -2.03
CA ILE A 286 5.25 -6.78 -0.86
C ILE A 286 4.06 -7.07 0.04
N ASN A 287 3.95 -8.30 0.49
CA ASN A 287 3.02 -8.68 1.53
C ASN A 287 3.80 -9.22 2.74
N PHE A 288 3.41 -8.77 3.92
CA PHE A 288 3.93 -9.29 5.18
C PHE A 288 2.91 -10.28 5.75
N SER A 289 3.34 -11.52 6.01
CA SER A 289 2.47 -12.50 6.65
C SER A 289 2.13 -12.08 8.09
N LYS A 290 0.85 -12.13 8.45
CA LYS A 290 0.44 -11.93 9.85
C LYS A 290 0.55 -13.18 10.70
N ASN A 291 0.53 -14.35 10.06
CA ASN A 291 0.50 -15.64 10.77
C ASN A 291 1.89 -16.14 11.14
N VAL A 292 2.92 -15.66 10.46
CA VAL A 292 4.32 -16.02 10.72
C VAL A 292 5.10 -14.72 10.88
N LYS A 293 5.62 -14.46 12.07
CA LYS A 293 6.22 -13.17 12.49
C LYS A 293 7.33 -12.63 11.57
N ASN A 294 7.85 -13.41 10.65
CA ASN A 294 9.01 -13.06 9.85
C ASN A 294 8.86 -13.36 8.35
N ASP A 295 7.68 -13.77 7.88
CA ASP A 295 7.53 -14.10 6.46
C ASP A 295 7.25 -12.84 5.63
N ILE A 296 8.08 -12.64 4.63
CA ILE A 296 7.95 -11.58 3.64
C ILE A 296 7.66 -12.24 2.29
N TYR A 297 6.55 -11.86 1.67
CA TYR A 297 6.18 -12.32 0.34
C TYR A 297 6.51 -11.24 -0.67
N LEU A 298 7.40 -11.53 -1.61
CA LEU A 298 7.69 -10.66 -2.75
C LEU A 298 6.83 -11.10 -3.93
N VAL A 299 6.09 -10.16 -4.48
CA VAL A 299 5.29 -10.38 -5.68
C VAL A 299 6.02 -9.78 -6.87
N HIS A 300 6.46 -10.62 -7.78
CA HIS A 300 7.19 -10.24 -8.97
C HIS A 300 6.27 -10.00 -10.17
N ASN A 301 6.62 -9.01 -10.99
CA ASN A 301 6.04 -8.85 -12.31
C ASN A 301 6.82 -9.76 -13.29
N TYR A 302 6.18 -10.81 -13.76
CA TYR A 302 6.74 -11.70 -14.75
C TYR A 302 6.07 -11.45 -16.11
N THR A 303 6.75 -10.76 -17.01
CA THR A 303 6.33 -10.69 -18.40
C THR A 303 6.81 -11.94 -19.12
N ARG A 304 5.89 -12.72 -19.66
CA ARG A 304 6.20 -13.83 -20.55
C ARG A 304 6.75 -13.23 -21.84
N GLU A 305 8.02 -13.36 -22.11
CA GLU A 305 8.48 -13.34 -23.48
C GLU A 305 7.76 -14.48 -24.21
N SER A 306 7.03 -14.13 -25.25
CA SER A 306 6.38 -15.11 -26.13
C SER A 306 7.46 -15.82 -26.95
N SER A 307 8.11 -16.80 -26.37
CA SER A 307 8.79 -17.82 -27.17
C SER A 307 7.71 -18.78 -27.70
N LEU A 308 7.05 -18.39 -28.76
CA LEU A 308 6.46 -19.38 -29.65
C LEU A 308 7.61 -20.18 -30.23
N PRO A 309 7.67 -21.50 -30.08
CA PRO A 309 8.60 -22.31 -30.84
C PRO A 309 8.19 -22.19 -32.30
N ARG A 310 9.18 -21.86 -33.12
CA ARG A 310 9.06 -21.98 -34.61
C ARG A 310 8.98 -23.45 -34.98
#